data_f0b60c38ea998ebffbd0585c08472407
#
_entry.id   f0b60c38ea998ebffbd0585c08472407
#
_cell.length_a   1.000
_cell.length_b   1.000
_cell.length_c   1.000
_cell.angle_alpha   90.00
_cell.angle_beta   90.00
_cell.angle_gamma   90.00
#
_symmetry.space_group_name_H-M   'P 1'
#
loop_
_entity.id
_entity.type
_entity.pdbx_description
1 polymer ?
#
loop_
_entity_poly.entity_id
_entity_poly.type
_entity_poly.pdbx_seq_one_letter_code
_entity_poly.pdbx_strand_id
1 'polypeptide(L)'
;ILHYQNTPRVKYASGGQSWPNPHPHDQVSFDDKVRHVGDRVAVVAAETPEIAAHACTLIDVSYEVLPAILDERDAMVDGAVVIHDEPDTLEIHDREKNIVHHIAARRNDPDAAVEHAIKNGHHVFTQMFRVHQVQQCPIEPHISIAWLDEDERLVIRTATQVPFHARRMVAPLLDRDIKDIRVVKPRIGGGFGAKQEMLIEDIVGHLAQATRRPVRLELDRSE
;
A
#
# COMPACT_ATOMS: atom_id res chain seq x y z
N ILE A 1 2.74 -19.84 9.05
CA ILE A 1 3.16 -19.16 7.81
C ILE A 1 1.90 -18.82 7.02
N LEU A 2 1.81 -17.57 6.55
CA LEU A 2 0.79 -17.14 5.60
C LEU A 2 1.46 -16.67 4.31
N HIS A 3 0.80 -16.94 3.19
CA HIS A 3 1.22 -16.58 1.84
C HIS A 3 0.00 -16.61 0.89
N TYR A 4 0.18 -16.30 -0.39
CA TYR A 4 -0.92 -16.15 -1.35
C TYR A 4 -1.86 -17.37 -1.49
N GLN A 5 -1.40 -18.58 -1.22
CA GLN A 5 -2.22 -19.80 -1.35
C GLN A 5 -3.13 -20.07 -0.13
N ASN A 6 -2.86 -19.46 1.02
CA ASN A 6 -3.62 -19.69 2.25
C ASN A 6 -4.15 -18.41 2.91
N THR A 7 -4.10 -17.31 2.19
CA THR A 7 -4.67 -16.02 2.60
C THR A 7 -5.75 -15.60 1.59
N PRO A 8 -6.90 -15.07 2.04
CA PRO A 8 -7.94 -14.60 1.13
C PRO A 8 -7.42 -13.52 0.17
N ARG A 9 -7.75 -13.67 -1.13
CA ARG A 9 -7.43 -12.67 -2.14
C ARG A 9 -8.54 -11.62 -2.19
N VAL A 10 -8.38 -10.54 -1.45
CA VAL A 10 -9.31 -9.41 -1.43
C VAL A 10 -8.56 -8.17 -1.90
N LYS A 11 -9.02 -7.55 -2.98
CA LYS A 11 -8.43 -6.33 -3.54
C LYS A 11 -8.75 -5.11 -2.69
N TYR A 12 -7.75 -4.25 -2.51
CA TYR A 12 -7.88 -2.98 -1.79
C TYR A 12 -6.92 -1.93 -2.34
N ALA A 13 -7.09 -0.69 -1.90
CA ALA A 13 -6.12 0.38 -2.05
C ALA A 13 -5.54 0.74 -0.68
N SER A 14 -4.23 0.77 -0.51
CA SER A 14 -3.60 1.06 0.79
C SER A 14 -3.75 2.52 1.20
N GLY A 15 -3.72 3.43 0.23
CA GLY A 15 -3.71 4.87 0.42
C GLY A 15 -5.09 5.53 0.36
N GLY A 16 -5.10 6.81 0.72
CA GLY A 16 -6.30 7.65 0.71
C GLY A 16 -7.16 7.50 1.95
N GLN A 17 -7.88 8.57 2.29
CA GLN A 17 -8.68 8.66 3.52
C GLN A 17 -10.15 8.96 3.24
N SER A 18 -10.53 9.01 1.96
CA SER A 18 -11.88 9.35 1.52
C SER A 18 -12.90 8.26 1.89
N TRP A 19 -14.16 8.62 1.79
CA TRP A 19 -15.28 7.71 1.84
C TRP A 19 -16.14 7.90 0.57
N PRO A 20 -16.51 6.84 -0.14
CA PRO A 20 -16.09 5.43 0.04
C PRO A 20 -14.58 5.24 -0.06
N ASN A 21 -14.09 4.01 0.21
CA ASN A 21 -12.67 3.71 0.12
C ASN A 21 -12.09 4.13 -1.24
N PRO A 22 -10.86 4.66 -1.28
CA PRO A 22 -10.27 5.14 -2.51
C PRO A 22 -10.04 4.03 -3.53
N HIS A 23 -9.91 4.42 -4.78
CA HIS A 23 -9.55 3.57 -5.90
C HIS A 23 -8.18 4.00 -6.47
N PRO A 24 -7.52 3.17 -7.26
CA PRO A 24 -7.92 1.83 -7.68
C PRO A 24 -7.72 0.78 -6.59
N HIS A 25 -8.43 -0.36 -6.71
CA HIS A 25 -8.16 -1.55 -5.91
C HIS A 25 -7.17 -2.45 -6.65
N ASP A 26 -5.90 -2.22 -6.40
CA ASP A 26 -4.75 -2.81 -7.12
C ASP A 26 -3.85 -3.66 -6.22
N GLN A 27 -4.11 -3.70 -4.91
CA GLN A 27 -3.33 -4.45 -3.94
C GLN A 27 -4.10 -5.60 -3.31
N VAL A 28 -3.38 -6.58 -2.81
CA VAL A 28 -3.85 -7.68 -1.97
C VAL A 28 -2.84 -7.93 -0.84
N SER A 29 -3.24 -8.61 0.24
CA SER A 29 -2.33 -8.89 1.35
C SER A 29 -1.13 -9.73 0.92
N PHE A 30 -1.36 -10.76 0.09
CA PHE A 30 -0.32 -11.57 -0.58
C PHE A 30 -0.78 -11.91 -1.98
N ASP A 31 0.11 -11.80 -2.96
CA ASP A 31 -0.16 -12.12 -4.36
C ASP A 31 0.77 -13.23 -4.87
N ASP A 32 0.34 -13.92 -5.93
CA ASP A 32 1.16 -14.83 -6.71
C ASP A 32 2.05 -14.10 -7.72
N LYS A 33 1.77 -12.82 -7.98
CA LYS A 33 2.58 -11.92 -8.81
C LYS A 33 3.09 -10.76 -7.97
N VAL A 34 4.40 -10.72 -7.75
CA VAL A 34 5.08 -9.59 -7.10
C VAL A 34 5.55 -8.59 -8.15
N ARG A 35 5.36 -7.29 -7.88
CA ARG A 35 5.53 -6.23 -8.87
C ARG A 35 6.68 -5.28 -8.56
N HIS A 36 7.11 -5.21 -7.31
CA HIS A 36 8.20 -4.34 -6.89
C HIS A 36 8.97 -4.95 -5.71
N VAL A 37 10.15 -4.41 -5.43
CA VAL A 37 10.90 -4.75 -4.22
C VAL A 37 10.12 -4.22 -3.01
N GLY A 38 9.81 -5.11 -2.07
CA GLY A 38 8.95 -4.82 -0.92
C GLY A 38 7.56 -5.45 -1.01
N ASP A 39 7.15 -5.99 -2.17
CA ASP A 39 5.96 -6.83 -2.25
C ASP A 39 6.09 -8.05 -1.35
N ARG A 40 5.00 -8.38 -0.68
CA ARG A 40 4.94 -9.42 0.34
C ARG A 40 4.81 -10.79 -0.29
N VAL A 41 5.75 -11.69 0.03
CA VAL A 41 5.74 -13.07 -0.45
C VAL A 41 5.14 -14.01 0.58
N ALA A 42 5.60 -13.90 1.82
CA ALA A 42 5.12 -14.70 2.95
C ALA A 42 5.39 -13.99 4.27
N VAL A 43 4.69 -14.42 5.32
CA VAL A 43 4.93 -13.96 6.68
C VAL A 43 4.96 -15.16 7.64
N VAL A 44 5.83 -15.09 8.62
CA VAL A 44 5.97 -16.11 9.66
C VAL A 44 5.66 -15.51 11.02
N ALA A 45 4.83 -16.20 11.80
CA ALA A 45 4.70 -15.94 13.24
C ALA A 45 5.35 -17.08 14.03
N ALA A 46 6.13 -16.72 15.04
CA ALA A 46 6.81 -17.67 15.94
C ALA A 46 6.79 -17.12 17.39
N GLU A 47 7.28 -17.92 18.32
CA GLU A 47 7.29 -17.56 19.76
C GLU A 47 8.31 -16.45 20.05
N THR A 48 9.39 -16.35 19.27
CA THR A 48 10.38 -15.28 19.37
C THR A 48 10.75 -14.71 18.02
N PRO A 49 11.24 -13.45 17.96
CA PRO A 49 11.70 -12.83 16.72
C PRO A 49 12.82 -13.64 16.03
N GLU A 50 13.72 -14.23 16.80
CA GLU A 50 14.86 -15.00 16.28
C GLU A 50 14.37 -16.29 15.57
N ILE A 51 13.36 -16.96 16.14
CA ILE A 51 12.75 -18.13 15.52
C ILE A 51 12.01 -17.71 14.24
N ALA A 52 11.28 -16.59 14.26
CA ALA A 52 10.59 -16.08 13.08
C ALA A 52 11.60 -15.74 11.96
N ALA A 53 12.65 -15.00 12.28
CA ALA A 53 13.70 -14.65 11.33
C ALA A 53 14.39 -15.90 10.76
N HIS A 54 14.75 -16.86 11.60
CA HIS A 54 15.32 -18.12 11.13
C HIS A 54 14.35 -18.88 10.20
N ALA A 55 13.07 -18.96 10.57
CA ALA A 55 12.08 -19.63 9.73
C ALA A 55 11.92 -18.95 8.36
N CYS A 56 12.03 -17.62 8.28
CA CYS A 56 12.03 -16.91 6.99
C CYS A 56 13.20 -17.36 6.09
N THR A 57 14.38 -17.65 6.64
CA THR A 57 15.54 -18.14 5.85
C THR A 57 15.36 -19.56 5.30
N LEU A 58 14.39 -20.31 5.81
CA LEU A 58 14.07 -21.67 5.35
C LEU A 58 12.99 -21.69 4.26
N ILE A 59 12.42 -20.55 3.92
CA ILE A 59 11.44 -20.44 2.84
C ILE A 59 12.19 -20.36 1.51
N ASP A 60 11.99 -21.35 0.67
CA ASP A 60 12.50 -21.35 -0.70
C ASP A 60 11.44 -20.81 -1.64
N VAL A 61 11.80 -19.78 -2.43
CA VAL A 61 10.88 -19.11 -3.36
C VAL A 61 11.43 -19.20 -4.77
N SER A 62 10.71 -19.88 -5.64
CA SER A 62 11.02 -19.92 -7.07
C SER A 62 10.25 -18.82 -7.81
N TYR A 63 10.97 -17.96 -8.52
CA TYR A 63 10.40 -16.86 -9.30
C TYR A 63 10.48 -17.12 -10.80
N GLU A 64 9.39 -16.88 -11.49
CA GLU A 64 9.41 -16.57 -12.91
C GLU A 64 9.67 -15.08 -13.08
N VAL A 65 10.85 -14.72 -13.59
CA VAL A 65 11.25 -13.32 -13.73
C VAL A 65 10.53 -12.68 -14.91
N LEU A 66 9.73 -11.64 -14.62
CA LEU A 66 9.01 -10.86 -15.61
C LEU A 66 9.85 -9.67 -16.10
N PRO A 67 9.55 -9.12 -17.31
CA PRO A 67 10.20 -7.91 -17.78
C PRO A 67 10.00 -6.74 -16.82
N ALA A 68 11.09 -6.09 -16.40
CA ALA A 68 11.04 -4.96 -15.48
C ALA A 68 10.85 -3.63 -16.23
N ILE A 69 10.03 -2.75 -15.64
CA ILE A 69 9.87 -1.36 -16.08
C ILE A 69 10.39 -0.48 -14.94
N LEU A 70 11.40 0.35 -15.23
CA LEU A 70 12.10 1.16 -14.22
C LEU A 70 11.94 2.68 -14.44
N ASP A 71 11.33 3.10 -15.54
CA ASP A 71 11.03 4.52 -15.83
C ASP A 71 9.53 4.66 -16.14
N GLU A 72 8.90 5.63 -15.51
CA GLU A 72 7.47 5.91 -15.69
C GLU A 72 7.08 6.24 -17.14
N ARG A 73 8.00 6.77 -17.92
CA ARG A 73 7.77 7.07 -19.34
C ARG A 73 7.76 5.81 -20.20
N ASP A 74 8.63 4.85 -19.88
CA ASP A 74 8.67 3.56 -20.57
C ASP A 74 7.42 2.73 -20.25
N ALA A 75 6.82 2.95 -19.07
CA ALA A 75 5.56 2.31 -18.68
C ALA A 75 4.36 2.77 -19.52
N MET A 76 4.39 3.99 -20.06
CA MET A 76 3.27 4.61 -20.76
C MET A 76 3.33 4.50 -22.30
N VAL A 77 4.39 3.91 -22.86
CA VAL A 77 4.50 3.74 -24.32
C VAL A 77 3.56 2.66 -24.84
N ASP A 78 3.15 2.77 -26.10
CA ASP A 78 2.31 1.76 -26.71
C ASP A 78 3.03 0.40 -26.78
N GLY A 79 2.37 -0.64 -26.29
CA GLY A 79 2.92 -1.99 -26.20
C GLY A 79 3.84 -2.26 -25.01
N ALA A 80 3.90 -1.36 -24.03
CA ALA A 80 4.57 -1.63 -22.76
C ALA A 80 3.93 -2.81 -22.04
N VAL A 81 4.70 -3.47 -21.16
CA VAL A 81 4.18 -4.55 -20.32
C VAL A 81 3.11 -3.98 -19.39
N VAL A 82 1.95 -4.60 -19.36
CA VAL A 82 0.87 -4.23 -18.42
C VAL A 82 1.21 -4.76 -17.03
N ILE A 83 1.39 -3.86 -16.07
CA ILE A 83 1.78 -4.19 -14.70
C ILE A 83 0.64 -4.88 -13.96
N HIS A 84 -0.57 -4.33 -14.07
CA HIS A 84 -1.81 -4.86 -13.48
C HIS A 84 -2.67 -5.52 -14.56
N ASP A 85 -2.29 -6.73 -14.97
CA ASP A 85 -2.98 -7.53 -15.99
C ASP A 85 -4.06 -8.46 -15.43
N GLU A 86 -4.14 -8.60 -14.11
CA GLU A 86 -5.11 -9.43 -13.43
C GLU A 86 -6.56 -8.92 -13.62
N PRO A 87 -7.53 -9.82 -13.84
CA PRO A 87 -8.90 -9.44 -14.22
C PRO A 87 -9.70 -8.79 -13.08
N ASP A 88 -9.27 -8.97 -11.84
CA ASP A 88 -9.95 -8.46 -10.64
C ASP A 88 -9.45 -7.08 -10.18
N THR A 89 -8.53 -6.46 -10.90
CA THR A 89 -8.14 -5.07 -10.65
C THR A 89 -9.23 -4.11 -11.10
N LEU A 90 -9.61 -3.19 -10.21
CA LEU A 90 -10.72 -2.27 -10.43
C LEU A 90 -10.22 -0.82 -10.54
N GLU A 91 -10.84 -0.07 -11.46
CA GLU A 91 -10.75 1.39 -11.58
C GLU A 91 -9.33 1.96 -11.79
N ILE A 92 -8.48 1.24 -12.51
CA ILE A 92 -7.27 1.82 -13.12
C ILE A 92 -7.70 2.68 -14.31
N HIS A 93 -7.22 3.92 -14.39
CA HIS A 93 -7.63 4.90 -15.40
C HIS A 93 -7.32 4.45 -16.84
N ASP A 94 -6.09 4.06 -17.11
CA ASP A 94 -5.67 3.48 -18.39
C ASP A 94 -4.70 2.32 -18.11
N ARG A 95 -5.24 1.12 -18.12
CA ARG A 95 -4.53 -0.10 -17.76
C ARG A 95 -3.43 -0.46 -18.75
N GLU A 96 -3.69 -0.26 -20.03
CA GLU A 96 -2.74 -0.59 -21.11
C GLU A 96 -1.51 0.32 -21.09
N LYS A 97 -1.67 1.54 -20.58
CA LYS A 97 -0.60 2.52 -20.41
C LYS A 97 -0.08 2.61 -18.96
N ASN A 98 -0.49 1.69 -18.10
CA ASN A 98 -0.11 1.68 -16.68
C ASN A 98 -0.41 2.99 -15.94
N ILE A 99 -1.44 3.74 -16.38
CA ILE A 99 -1.86 4.99 -15.72
C ILE A 99 -2.90 4.66 -14.67
N VAL A 100 -2.47 4.65 -13.44
CA VAL A 100 -3.31 4.30 -12.29
C VAL A 100 -4.42 5.32 -12.07
N HIS A 101 -4.09 6.61 -12.14
CA HIS A 101 -5.04 7.68 -11.91
C HIS A 101 -4.68 8.92 -12.75
N HIS A 102 -5.68 9.67 -13.19
CA HIS A 102 -5.51 10.94 -13.89
C HIS A 102 -6.30 12.04 -13.19
N ILE A 103 -5.63 13.11 -12.82
CA ILE A 103 -6.25 14.29 -12.21
C ILE A 103 -6.06 15.47 -13.15
N ALA A 104 -7.16 16.10 -13.52
CA ALA A 104 -7.14 17.35 -14.27
C ALA A 104 -7.90 18.44 -13.49
N ALA A 105 -7.25 19.57 -13.28
CA ALA A 105 -7.87 20.76 -12.68
C ALA A 105 -7.57 21.96 -13.56
N ARG A 106 -8.61 22.67 -13.98
CA ARG A 106 -8.50 23.91 -14.75
C ARG A 106 -9.22 25.04 -14.03
N ARG A 107 -8.60 26.20 -14.03
CA ARG A 107 -9.22 27.45 -13.58
C ARG A 107 -9.16 28.44 -14.73
N ASN A 108 -10.34 28.94 -15.15
CA ASN A 108 -10.50 29.79 -16.35
C ASN A 108 -10.02 29.05 -17.61
N ASP A 109 -9.45 29.79 -18.56
CA ASP A 109 -8.86 29.27 -19.80
C ASP A 109 -7.36 29.57 -19.79
N PRO A 110 -6.49 28.63 -19.35
CA PRO A 110 -5.05 28.83 -19.31
C PRO A 110 -4.43 28.94 -20.70
N ASP A 111 -4.98 28.24 -21.69
CA ASP A 111 -4.44 28.24 -23.06
C ASP A 111 -4.66 29.64 -23.68
N ALA A 112 -5.88 30.19 -23.58
CA ALA A 112 -6.16 31.55 -24.02
C ALA A 112 -5.35 32.60 -23.26
N ALA A 113 -5.06 32.39 -21.98
CA ALA A 113 -4.21 33.29 -21.20
C ALA A 113 -2.75 33.29 -21.69
N VAL A 114 -2.20 32.14 -22.04
CA VAL A 114 -0.86 32.01 -22.63
C VAL A 114 -0.81 32.67 -24.00
N GLU A 115 -1.79 32.40 -24.87
CA GLU A 115 -1.88 33.03 -26.19
C GLU A 115 -1.97 34.56 -26.10
N HIS A 116 -2.81 35.07 -25.18
CA HIS A 116 -2.93 36.49 -24.88
C HIS A 116 -1.59 37.10 -24.44
N ALA A 117 -0.86 36.41 -23.54
CA ALA A 117 0.45 36.85 -23.07
C ALA A 117 1.45 36.99 -24.23
N ILE A 118 1.56 35.95 -25.09
CA ILE A 118 2.44 35.95 -26.28
C ILE A 118 2.06 37.09 -27.22
N LYS A 119 0.76 37.26 -27.54
CA LYS A 119 0.27 38.28 -28.46
C LYS A 119 0.56 39.70 -27.99
N ASN A 120 0.60 39.92 -26.67
CA ASN A 120 0.86 41.22 -26.04
C ASN A 120 2.35 41.44 -25.69
N GLY A 121 3.25 40.58 -26.12
CA GLY A 121 4.69 40.72 -25.93
C GLY A 121 5.12 40.45 -24.48
N HIS A 122 4.32 39.72 -23.67
CA HIS A 122 4.70 39.27 -22.35
C HIS A 122 5.58 38.02 -22.46
N HIS A 123 6.46 37.86 -21.49
CA HIS A 123 7.31 36.66 -21.40
C HIS A 123 6.52 35.47 -20.89
N VAL A 124 6.64 34.34 -21.58
CA VAL A 124 6.12 33.04 -21.18
C VAL A 124 7.29 32.11 -20.93
N PHE A 125 7.33 31.49 -19.75
CA PHE A 125 8.36 30.54 -19.35
C PHE A 125 7.75 29.15 -19.26
N THR A 126 8.39 28.18 -19.91
CA THR A 126 8.04 26.76 -19.80
C THR A 126 9.27 26.02 -19.34
N GLN A 127 9.15 25.22 -18.29
CA GLN A 127 10.25 24.45 -17.75
C GLN A 127 9.76 23.10 -17.22
N MET A 128 10.59 22.09 -17.43
CA MET A 128 10.39 20.76 -16.85
C MET A 128 11.21 20.65 -15.56
N PHE A 129 10.56 20.19 -14.48
CA PHE A 129 11.23 19.90 -13.21
C PHE A 129 11.24 18.42 -12.97
N ARG A 130 12.38 17.88 -12.55
CA ARG A 130 12.55 16.49 -12.18
C ARG A 130 13.06 16.42 -10.74
N VAL A 131 12.32 15.70 -9.92
CA VAL A 131 12.69 15.44 -8.52
C VAL A 131 12.79 13.93 -8.30
N HIS A 132 13.67 13.52 -7.41
CA HIS A 132 13.79 12.12 -7.03
C HIS A 132 12.83 11.77 -5.88
N GLN A 133 12.59 10.49 -5.70
CA GLN A 133 11.87 9.98 -4.54
C GLN A 133 12.68 10.21 -3.27
N VAL A 134 11.99 10.52 -2.17
CA VAL A 134 12.59 10.76 -0.86
C VAL A 134 11.84 9.97 0.19
N GLN A 135 12.56 9.15 0.95
CA GLN A 135 12.00 8.46 2.11
C GLN A 135 11.92 9.41 3.31
N GLN A 136 10.77 9.44 3.99
CA GLN A 136 10.51 10.32 5.15
C GLN A 136 11.34 9.95 6.38
N CYS A 137 11.76 8.71 6.50
CA CYS A 137 12.61 8.16 7.56
C CYS A 137 12.17 8.57 8.98
N PRO A 138 10.91 8.33 9.41
CA PRO A 138 10.54 8.56 10.80
C PRO A 138 11.43 7.70 11.71
N ILE A 139 11.79 8.23 12.90
CA ILE A 139 12.66 7.50 13.84
C ILE A 139 12.01 6.18 14.27
N GLU A 140 10.71 6.18 14.56
CA GLU A 140 9.94 4.97 14.80
C GLU A 140 9.55 4.33 13.45
N PRO A 141 9.98 3.10 13.15
CA PRO A 141 9.52 2.36 11.97
C PRO A 141 8.02 2.02 12.06
N HIS A 142 7.50 1.29 11.06
CA HIS A 142 6.17 0.74 11.14
C HIS A 142 6.13 -0.39 12.17
N ILE A 143 5.20 -0.30 13.12
CA ILE A 143 5.00 -1.30 14.14
C ILE A 143 3.52 -1.49 14.42
N SER A 144 3.08 -2.73 14.51
CA SER A 144 1.72 -3.11 14.84
C SER A 144 1.67 -4.34 15.72
N ILE A 145 0.67 -4.38 16.62
CA ILE A 145 0.35 -5.53 17.46
C ILE A 145 -1.13 -5.82 17.30
N ALA A 146 -1.51 -7.08 17.05
CA ALA A 146 -2.90 -7.49 16.96
C ALA A 146 -3.20 -8.68 17.87
N TRP A 147 -4.41 -8.72 18.41
CA TRP A 147 -4.94 -9.83 19.23
C TRP A 147 -6.47 -9.85 19.20
N LEU A 148 -7.05 -10.98 19.57
CA LEU A 148 -8.47 -11.08 19.84
C LEU A 148 -8.73 -10.76 21.31
N ASP A 149 -9.68 -9.86 21.60
CA ASP A 149 -10.09 -9.56 22.98
C ASP A 149 -11.08 -10.61 23.52
N GLU A 150 -11.57 -10.41 24.75
CA GLU A 150 -12.50 -11.31 25.41
C GLU A 150 -13.86 -11.44 24.69
N ASP A 151 -14.23 -10.44 23.90
CA ASP A 151 -15.44 -10.41 23.06
C ASP A 151 -15.18 -10.89 21.63
N GLU A 152 -14.03 -11.55 21.36
CA GLU A 152 -13.59 -11.99 20.02
C GLU A 152 -13.42 -10.85 19.00
N ARG A 153 -13.34 -9.59 19.45
CA ARG A 153 -13.03 -8.47 18.56
C ARG A 153 -11.53 -8.43 18.28
N LEU A 154 -11.19 -8.15 17.04
CA LEU A 154 -9.80 -7.92 16.65
C LEU A 154 -9.36 -6.53 17.13
N VAL A 155 -8.39 -6.50 18.04
CA VAL A 155 -7.74 -5.26 18.47
C VAL A 155 -6.41 -5.13 17.75
N ILE A 156 -6.21 -4.00 17.06
CA ILE A 156 -4.95 -3.67 16.39
C ILE A 156 -4.41 -2.39 17.00
N ARG A 157 -3.27 -2.48 17.68
CA ARG A 157 -2.52 -1.33 18.18
C ARG A 157 -1.37 -1.05 17.23
N THR A 158 -1.40 0.08 16.55
CA THR A 158 -0.50 0.36 15.43
C THR A 158 -0.02 1.81 15.41
N ALA A 159 1.22 2.01 14.92
CA ALA A 159 1.82 3.32 14.70
C ALA A 159 1.29 3.93 13.40
N THR A 160 0.03 4.35 13.39
CA THR A 160 -0.67 4.95 12.23
C THR A 160 -1.05 6.40 12.46
N GLN A 161 -1.10 7.19 11.40
CA GLN A 161 -1.69 8.54 11.41
C GLN A 161 -3.23 8.49 11.24
N VAL A 162 -3.78 7.36 10.75
CA VAL A 162 -5.15 7.23 10.22
C VAL A 162 -5.89 6.02 10.80
N PRO A 163 -6.13 5.94 12.11
CA PRO A 163 -6.68 4.73 12.75
C PRO A 163 -8.06 4.33 12.23
N PHE A 164 -8.89 5.28 11.85
CA PHE A 164 -10.24 5.01 11.30
C PHE A 164 -10.17 4.47 9.86
N HIS A 165 -9.20 4.95 9.07
CA HIS A 165 -8.96 4.44 7.74
C HIS A 165 -8.43 3.01 7.81
N ALA A 166 -7.37 2.75 8.59
CA ALA A 166 -6.83 1.41 8.80
C ALA A 166 -7.94 0.43 9.25
N ARG A 167 -8.81 0.83 10.18
CA ARG A 167 -9.95 0.02 10.62
C ARG A 167 -10.89 -0.38 9.47
N ARG A 168 -11.23 0.58 8.61
CA ARG A 168 -12.13 0.33 7.48
C ARG A 168 -11.50 -0.57 6.42
N MET A 169 -10.20 -0.37 6.18
CA MET A 169 -9.48 -1.14 5.16
C MET A 169 -9.25 -2.58 5.58
N VAL A 170 -8.88 -2.80 6.83
CA VAL A 170 -8.62 -4.16 7.37
C VAL A 170 -9.90 -5.01 7.41
N ALA A 171 -11.05 -4.42 7.66
CA ALA A 171 -12.31 -5.16 7.88
C ALA A 171 -12.65 -6.14 6.73
N PRO A 172 -12.75 -5.71 5.46
CA PRO A 172 -13.07 -6.62 4.36
C PRO A 172 -11.95 -7.65 4.09
N LEU A 173 -10.68 -7.31 4.34
CA LEU A 173 -9.56 -8.22 4.11
C LEU A 173 -9.61 -9.42 5.06
N LEU A 174 -10.11 -9.21 6.27
CA LEU A 174 -10.21 -10.21 7.32
C LEU A 174 -11.59 -10.86 7.43
N ASP A 175 -12.50 -10.55 6.50
CA ASP A 175 -13.90 -10.99 6.53
C ASP A 175 -14.57 -10.69 7.89
N ARG A 176 -14.42 -9.44 8.37
CA ARG A 176 -14.98 -8.96 9.62
C ARG A 176 -15.83 -7.71 9.42
N ASP A 177 -16.87 -7.57 10.22
CA ASP A 177 -17.57 -6.30 10.35
C ASP A 177 -16.66 -5.24 10.98
N ILE A 178 -16.78 -3.99 10.53
CA ILE A 178 -16.01 -2.86 11.09
C ILE A 178 -16.22 -2.75 12.60
N LYS A 179 -17.41 -3.07 13.13
CA LYS A 179 -17.72 -3.02 14.57
C LYS A 179 -16.88 -4.01 15.38
N ASP A 180 -16.47 -5.13 14.77
CA ASP A 180 -15.71 -6.19 15.42
C ASP A 180 -14.19 -5.98 15.34
N ILE A 181 -13.79 -4.79 14.89
CA ILE A 181 -12.39 -4.36 14.84
C ILE A 181 -12.21 -3.08 15.64
N ARG A 182 -11.19 -3.06 16.49
CA ARG A 182 -10.77 -1.89 17.24
C ARG A 182 -9.33 -1.53 16.87
N VAL A 183 -9.12 -0.36 16.25
CA VAL A 183 -7.77 0.17 16.02
C VAL A 183 -7.41 1.19 17.09
N VAL A 184 -6.28 0.98 17.74
CA VAL A 184 -5.75 1.84 18.80
C VAL A 184 -4.48 2.49 18.31
N LYS A 185 -4.50 3.82 18.21
CA LYS A 185 -3.34 4.64 17.87
C LYS A 185 -2.67 5.15 19.15
N PRO A 186 -1.46 4.72 19.51
CA PRO A 186 -0.66 5.34 20.56
C PRO A 186 -0.05 6.67 20.08
N ARG A 187 0.82 7.28 20.87
CA ARG A 187 1.74 8.30 20.35
C ARG A 187 2.68 7.62 19.35
N ILE A 188 2.93 8.30 18.24
CA ILE A 188 3.80 7.81 17.16
C ILE A 188 5.08 8.63 17.10
N GLY A 189 6.19 7.97 16.77
CA GLY A 189 7.53 8.56 16.68
C GLY A 189 7.85 9.13 15.31
N GLY A 190 6.91 9.94 14.76
CA GLY A 190 6.99 10.52 13.43
C GLY A 190 6.11 9.76 12.43
N GLY A 191 5.71 10.45 11.37
CA GLY A 191 4.90 9.88 10.31
C GLY A 191 5.15 10.55 8.96
N PHE A 192 5.03 11.89 8.89
CA PHE A 192 5.35 12.71 7.71
C PHE A 192 4.67 12.21 6.42
N GLY A 193 3.50 11.59 6.55
CA GLY A 193 2.80 10.94 5.46
C GLY A 193 3.05 9.43 5.31
N ALA A 194 4.19 8.90 5.73
CA ALA A 194 4.53 7.48 5.59
C ALA A 194 3.61 6.53 6.38
N LYS A 195 2.88 7.02 7.38
CA LYS A 195 1.95 6.24 8.19
C LYS A 195 0.48 6.60 7.93
N GLN A 196 0.16 7.10 6.74
CA GLN A 196 -1.21 7.43 6.31
C GLN A 196 -1.88 6.31 5.51
N GLU A 197 -1.19 5.23 5.28
CA GLU A 197 -1.67 4.05 4.58
C GLU A 197 -1.85 2.88 5.55
N MET A 198 -2.54 1.84 5.10
CA MET A 198 -2.55 0.54 5.76
C MET A 198 -1.40 -0.28 5.19
N LEU A 199 -0.37 -0.56 5.98
CA LEU A 199 0.86 -1.19 5.51
C LEU A 199 1.12 -2.58 6.11
N ILE A 200 0.90 -2.77 7.40
CA ILE A 200 1.17 -4.03 8.10
C ILE A 200 0.01 -4.49 8.98
N GLU A 201 -1.05 -3.70 9.07
CA GLU A 201 -2.20 -3.98 9.93
C GLU A 201 -3.00 -5.19 9.47
N ASP A 202 -3.11 -5.40 8.18
CA ASP A 202 -3.72 -6.60 7.57
C ASP A 202 -2.91 -7.85 7.92
N ILE A 203 -1.58 -7.77 7.84
CA ILE A 203 -0.68 -8.89 8.13
C ILE A 203 -0.81 -9.35 9.58
N VAL A 204 -0.69 -8.44 10.54
CA VAL A 204 -0.86 -8.80 11.96
C VAL A 204 -2.27 -9.26 12.27
N GLY A 205 -3.27 -8.71 11.57
CA GLY A 205 -4.66 -9.12 11.67
C GLY A 205 -4.87 -10.57 11.21
N HIS A 206 -4.40 -10.93 10.04
CA HIS A 206 -4.45 -12.31 9.53
C HIS A 206 -3.73 -13.29 10.46
N LEU A 207 -2.53 -12.92 10.92
CA LEU A 207 -1.76 -13.77 11.83
C LEU A 207 -2.44 -13.93 13.20
N ALA A 208 -2.99 -12.87 13.77
CA ALA A 208 -3.71 -12.94 15.05
C ALA A 208 -4.96 -13.82 14.96
N GLN A 209 -5.70 -13.75 13.83
CA GLN A 209 -6.83 -14.65 13.59
C GLN A 209 -6.41 -16.11 13.44
N ALA A 210 -5.37 -16.36 12.65
CA ALA A 210 -4.89 -17.71 12.37
C ALA A 210 -4.27 -18.39 13.58
N THR A 211 -3.52 -17.66 14.40
CA THR A 211 -2.84 -18.21 15.58
C THR A 211 -3.69 -18.16 16.86
N ARG A 212 -4.71 -17.29 16.92
CA ARG A 212 -5.47 -16.93 18.11
C ARG A 212 -4.59 -16.47 19.27
N ARG A 213 -3.47 -15.86 18.95
CA ARG A 213 -2.48 -15.33 19.89
C ARG A 213 -2.16 -13.87 19.56
N PRO A 214 -1.69 -13.07 20.51
CA PRO A 214 -1.14 -11.76 20.22
C PRO A 214 0.06 -11.89 19.26
N VAL A 215 0.05 -11.08 18.20
CA VAL A 215 1.11 -11.04 17.20
C VAL A 215 1.65 -9.62 17.10
N ARG A 216 2.97 -9.48 17.10
CA ARG A 216 3.68 -8.22 16.87
C ARG A 216 4.51 -8.31 15.61
N LEU A 217 4.41 -7.29 14.79
CA LEU A 217 5.29 -7.07 13.63
C LEU A 217 5.88 -5.66 13.73
N GLU A 218 7.17 -5.55 13.58
CA GLU A 218 7.90 -4.30 13.47
C GLU A 218 8.85 -4.44 12.30
N LEU A 219 8.76 -3.49 11.35
CA LEU A 219 9.70 -3.42 10.24
C LEU A 219 11.03 -2.84 10.71
N ASP A 220 12.12 -3.32 10.18
CA ASP A 220 13.41 -2.70 10.40
C ASP A 220 13.68 -1.57 9.40
N ARG A 221 14.85 -0.99 9.44
CA ARG A 221 15.17 0.17 8.58
C ARG A 221 15.49 -0.23 7.13
N SER A 222 15.70 -1.51 6.85
CA SER A 222 15.94 -2.04 5.51
C SER A 222 14.65 -2.48 4.80
N GLU A 223 13.58 -2.66 5.55
CA GLU A 223 12.23 -2.97 5.07
C GLU A 223 11.42 -1.68 4.86
#